data_131b703ceb85f61cb5944bf68b1c9a71
#
_entry.id   131b703ceb85f61cb5944bf68b1c9a71
#
_cell.length_a   1.000
_cell.length_b   1.000
_cell.length_c   1.000
_cell.angle_alpha   90.00
_cell.angle_beta   90.00
_cell.angle_gamma   90.00
#
_symmetry.space_group_name_H-M   'P 1'
#
loop_
_entity.id
_entity.type
_entity.pdbx_description
1 polymer ?
#
loop_
_entity_poly.entity_id
_entity_poly.type
_entity_poly.pdbx_seq_one_letter_code
_entity_poly.pdbx_strand_id
1 'polypeptide(L)'
;MPFRVGTWNVDSLTGRSGELVEALAERRMDVACVQETRWRGSGYRFFGAIGKRYQLFWMGSKAKTDGVGIFVAEKWVDSVVSVERHSERVLVLKMDLGDCLLNVFTVYAPHSGKPDEEKESFWDDVFHLVSCIPTMKWLFLLET
;
A
#
# COMPACT_ATOMS: atom_id res chain seq x y z
N MET A 1 -21.90 -4.00 -5.54
CA MET A 1 -20.70 -3.55 -6.29
C MET A 1 -19.48 -4.25 -5.74
N PRO A 2 -18.67 -4.88 -6.58
CA PRO A 2 -17.46 -5.49 -6.10
C PRO A 2 -16.45 -4.45 -5.61
N PHE A 3 -15.76 -4.77 -4.53
CA PHE A 3 -14.67 -3.96 -4.01
C PHE A 3 -13.42 -4.26 -4.83
N ARG A 4 -12.88 -3.24 -5.49
CA ARG A 4 -11.76 -3.40 -6.43
C ARG A 4 -10.44 -3.01 -5.80
N VAL A 5 -9.51 -3.95 -5.80
CA VAL A 5 -8.17 -3.76 -5.27
C VAL A 5 -7.15 -4.16 -6.32
N GLY A 6 -6.09 -3.40 -6.41
CA GLY A 6 -5.01 -3.69 -7.35
C GLY A 6 -3.64 -3.43 -6.75
N THR A 7 -2.62 -3.84 -7.46
CA THR A 7 -1.22 -3.63 -7.07
C THR A 7 -0.39 -3.29 -8.31
N TRP A 8 0.52 -2.35 -8.15
CA TRP A 8 1.43 -1.89 -9.22
C TRP A 8 2.81 -1.59 -8.67
N ASN A 9 3.83 -2.06 -9.39
CA ASN A 9 5.17 -1.54 -9.22
C ASN A 9 5.26 -0.30 -10.10
N VAL A 10 5.37 0.88 -9.51
CA VAL A 10 5.28 2.15 -10.25
C VAL A 10 6.61 2.66 -10.77
N ASP A 11 7.72 2.07 -10.35
CA ASP A 11 9.08 2.49 -10.76
C ASP A 11 9.27 4.01 -10.65
N SER A 12 9.11 4.52 -9.46
CA SER A 12 9.08 5.93 -9.07
C SER A 12 7.72 6.59 -9.31
N LEU A 13 7.20 7.18 -8.25
CA LEU A 13 5.94 7.92 -8.28
C LEU A 13 6.17 9.40 -8.60
N THR A 14 7.42 9.85 -8.57
CA THR A 14 7.77 11.26 -8.80
C THR A 14 7.31 11.73 -10.18
N GLY A 15 6.49 12.78 -10.20
CA GLY A 15 5.95 13.34 -11.43
C GLY A 15 4.85 12.51 -12.10
N ARG A 16 4.41 11.41 -11.49
CA ARG A 16 3.46 10.48 -12.11
C ARG A 16 2.19 10.26 -11.29
N SER A 17 2.10 10.85 -10.11
CA SER A 17 0.97 10.60 -9.20
C SER A 17 -0.37 11.06 -9.79
N GLY A 18 -0.41 12.18 -10.49
CA GLY A 18 -1.63 12.66 -11.14
C GLY A 18 -2.14 11.72 -12.23
N GLU A 19 -1.24 11.25 -13.08
CA GLU A 19 -1.53 10.29 -14.15
C GLU A 19 -2.05 8.97 -13.59
N LEU A 20 -1.39 8.48 -12.54
CA LEU A 20 -1.78 7.23 -11.90
C LEU A 20 -3.18 7.35 -11.28
N VAL A 21 -3.45 8.46 -10.59
CA VAL A 21 -4.75 8.67 -9.95
C VAL A 21 -5.88 8.75 -10.99
N GLU A 22 -5.64 9.37 -12.14
CA GLU A 22 -6.61 9.38 -13.24
C GLU A 22 -6.90 7.95 -13.72
N ALA A 23 -5.86 7.14 -13.88
CA ALA A 23 -6.03 5.74 -14.29
C ALA A 23 -6.80 4.93 -13.25
N LEU A 24 -6.54 5.15 -11.97
CA LEU A 24 -7.26 4.48 -10.89
C LEU A 24 -8.74 4.86 -10.90
N ALA A 25 -9.05 6.13 -11.09
CA ALA A 25 -10.42 6.61 -11.13
C ALA A 25 -11.20 6.04 -12.34
N GLU A 26 -10.57 5.98 -13.50
CA GLU A 26 -11.17 5.40 -14.70
C GLU A 26 -11.52 3.92 -14.50
N ARG A 27 -10.67 3.20 -13.79
CA ARG A 27 -10.90 1.78 -13.49
C ARG A 27 -11.78 1.56 -12.27
N ARG A 28 -12.21 2.62 -11.62
CA ARG A 28 -13.04 2.58 -10.41
C ARG A 28 -12.39 1.72 -9.30
N MET A 29 -11.09 1.89 -9.13
CA MET A 29 -10.37 1.19 -8.08
C MET A 29 -10.75 1.75 -6.72
N ASP A 30 -10.95 0.88 -5.75
CA ASP A 30 -11.24 1.26 -4.37
C ASP A 30 -9.96 1.44 -3.56
N VAL A 31 -9.03 0.49 -3.71
CA VAL A 31 -7.72 0.54 -3.07
C VAL A 31 -6.66 0.07 -4.05
N ALA A 32 -5.53 0.75 -4.09
CA ALA A 32 -4.42 0.37 -4.95
C ALA A 32 -3.12 0.41 -4.16
N CYS A 33 -2.44 -0.73 -4.12
CA CYS A 33 -1.13 -0.84 -3.49
C CYS A 33 -0.05 -0.57 -4.53
N VAL A 34 0.94 0.23 -4.16
CA VAL A 34 2.03 0.57 -5.07
C VAL A 34 3.37 0.29 -4.41
N GLN A 35 4.33 -0.11 -5.21
CA GLN A 35 5.69 -0.43 -4.78
C GLN A 35 6.67 0.37 -5.62
N GLU A 36 7.88 0.56 -5.07
CA GLU A 36 8.93 1.38 -5.68
C GLU A 36 8.50 2.83 -5.90
N THR A 37 7.85 3.41 -4.88
CA THR A 37 7.47 4.82 -4.94
C THR A 37 8.68 5.74 -5.01
N ARG A 38 9.78 5.32 -4.40
CA ARG A 38 11.05 6.05 -4.31
C ARG A 38 10.93 7.42 -3.66
N TRP A 39 9.90 7.58 -2.84
CA TRP A 39 9.72 8.77 -2.03
C TRP A 39 10.43 8.61 -0.70
N ARG A 40 10.87 9.74 -0.13
CA ARG A 40 11.47 9.78 1.20
C ARG A 40 10.40 9.87 2.26
N GLY A 41 10.75 9.39 3.46
CA GLY A 41 9.93 9.56 4.65
C GLY A 41 8.60 8.85 4.57
N SER A 42 7.67 9.32 5.36
CA SER A 42 6.32 8.76 5.44
C SER A 42 5.29 9.87 5.53
N GLY A 43 4.08 9.59 5.13
CA GLY A 43 3.03 10.59 5.21
C GLY A 43 1.76 10.17 4.51
N TYR A 44 0.88 11.15 4.31
CA TYR A 44 -0.33 10.95 3.54
C TYR A 44 -0.66 12.24 2.77
N ARG A 45 -1.33 12.09 1.64
CA ARG A 45 -1.65 13.22 0.79
C ARG A 45 -2.76 12.85 -0.19
N PHE A 46 -3.65 13.82 -0.49
CA PHE A 46 -4.66 13.65 -1.53
C PHE A 46 -4.12 14.03 -2.90
N PHE A 47 -4.54 13.29 -3.91
CA PHE A 47 -4.23 13.56 -5.32
C PHE A 47 -5.52 13.46 -6.13
N GLY A 48 -5.69 14.34 -7.10
CA GLY A 48 -6.83 14.33 -8.01
C GLY A 48 -7.88 15.37 -7.65
N ALA A 49 -8.93 15.44 -8.48
CA ALA A 49 -10.02 16.39 -8.29
C ALA A 49 -11.02 15.89 -7.25
N ILE A 50 -11.67 16.81 -6.55
CA ILE A 50 -12.72 16.47 -5.58
C ILE A 50 -13.77 15.57 -6.26
N GLY A 51 -14.14 14.48 -5.58
CA GLY A 51 -15.05 13.48 -6.08
C GLY A 51 -14.37 12.33 -6.82
N LYS A 52 -13.14 12.52 -7.27
CA LYS A 52 -12.35 11.50 -7.99
C LYS A 52 -10.96 11.34 -7.41
N ARG A 53 -10.71 11.95 -6.27
CA ARG A 53 -9.36 11.94 -5.68
C ARG A 53 -9.13 10.69 -4.86
N TYR A 54 -7.83 10.42 -4.65
CA TYR A 54 -7.35 9.32 -3.82
C TYR A 54 -6.42 9.87 -2.76
N GLN A 55 -6.51 9.30 -1.58
CA GLN A 55 -5.54 9.59 -0.52
C GLN A 55 -4.44 8.52 -0.58
N LEU A 56 -3.20 8.97 -0.69
CA LEU A 56 -2.04 8.11 -0.66
C LEU A 56 -1.45 8.11 0.74
N PHE A 57 -1.22 6.93 1.28
CA PHE A 57 -0.41 6.71 2.48
C PHE A 57 0.88 6.05 2.02
N TRP A 58 2.05 6.58 2.41
CA TRP A 58 3.31 6.01 1.96
C TRP A 58 4.31 5.86 3.09
N MET A 59 5.25 4.94 2.87
CA MET A 59 6.44 4.73 3.69
C MET A 59 7.62 4.55 2.75
N GLY A 60 8.62 5.42 2.85
CA GLY A 60 9.80 5.39 2.03
C GLY A 60 11.07 5.30 2.86
N SER A 61 12.20 5.24 2.18
CA SER A 61 13.51 5.23 2.80
C SER A 61 14.18 6.59 2.65
N LYS A 62 15.27 6.80 3.40
CA LYS A 62 16.08 8.01 3.28
C LYS A 62 16.83 8.08 1.94
N ALA A 63 17.08 6.93 1.34
CA ALA A 63 17.88 6.81 0.12
C ALA A 63 17.08 7.00 -1.17
N LYS A 64 15.77 7.27 -1.09
CA LYS A 64 14.87 7.34 -2.25
C LYS A 64 14.89 6.06 -3.10
N THR A 65 15.05 4.93 -2.45
CA THR A 65 14.94 3.60 -3.06
C THR A 65 13.77 2.89 -2.43
N ASP A 66 13.27 1.86 -3.11
CA ASP A 66 12.14 1.08 -2.60
C ASP A 66 10.93 1.98 -2.31
N GLY A 67 10.24 1.75 -1.21
CA GLY A 67 9.07 2.52 -0.83
C GLY A 67 7.77 1.86 -1.25
N VAL A 68 6.80 1.89 -0.36
CA VAL A 68 5.47 1.32 -0.60
C VAL A 68 4.41 2.37 -0.29
N GLY A 69 3.25 2.22 -0.91
CA GLY A 69 2.13 3.11 -0.66
C GLY A 69 0.81 2.43 -0.92
N ILE A 70 -0.24 3.02 -0.38
CA ILE A 70 -1.60 2.56 -0.61
C ILE A 70 -2.45 3.77 -0.94
N PHE A 71 -3.06 3.74 -2.14
CA PHE A 71 -4.06 4.71 -2.55
C PHE A 71 -5.44 4.24 -2.12
N VAL A 72 -6.21 5.10 -1.47
CA VAL A 72 -7.58 4.82 -1.03
C VAL A 72 -8.51 5.82 -1.70
N ALA A 73 -9.55 5.31 -2.38
CA ALA A 73 -10.53 6.18 -3.04
C ALA A 73 -11.23 7.07 -2.01
N GLU A 74 -11.57 8.29 -2.41
CA GLU A 74 -12.17 9.29 -1.53
C GLU A 74 -13.36 8.77 -0.74
N LYS A 75 -14.23 7.97 -1.36
CA LYS A 75 -15.40 7.41 -0.68
C LYS A 75 -15.10 6.49 0.48
N TRP A 76 -13.87 5.95 0.55
CA TRP A 76 -13.44 5.01 1.59
C TRP A 76 -12.52 5.64 2.64
N VAL A 77 -12.14 6.90 2.48
CA VAL A 77 -11.16 7.55 3.36
C VAL A 77 -11.59 7.53 4.82
N ASP A 78 -12.88 7.77 5.08
CA ASP A 78 -13.41 7.76 6.45
C ASP A 78 -13.50 6.35 7.04
N SER A 79 -13.36 5.32 6.21
CA SER A 79 -13.36 3.92 6.65
C SER A 79 -11.98 3.44 7.09
N VAL A 80 -10.93 4.22 6.89
CA VAL A 80 -9.58 3.86 7.32
C VAL A 80 -9.49 4.00 8.83
N VAL A 81 -9.19 2.88 9.50
CA VAL A 81 -9.07 2.82 10.96
C VAL A 81 -7.64 3.09 11.38
N SER A 82 -6.68 2.50 10.70
CA SER A 82 -5.27 2.68 11.03
C SER A 82 -4.38 2.42 9.83
N VAL A 83 -3.18 3.01 9.87
CA VAL A 83 -2.12 2.77 8.91
C VAL A 83 -0.89 2.41 9.72
N GLU A 84 -0.38 1.20 9.52
CA GLU A 84 0.81 0.73 10.23
C GLU A 84 1.98 0.68 9.26
N ARG A 85 2.99 1.50 9.55
CA ARG A 85 4.19 1.63 8.72
C ARG A 85 5.33 0.84 9.36
N HIS A 86 5.54 -0.38 8.88
CA HIS A 86 6.56 -1.26 9.44
C HIS A 86 7.94 -1.01 8.84
N SER A 87 7.98 -0.73 7.52
CA SER A 87 9.23 -0.44 6.84
C SER A 87 8.92 0.11 5.44
N GLU A 88 9.96 0.47 4.69
CA GLU A 88 9.84 0.85 3.28
C GLU A 88 9.39 -0.29 2.38
N ARG A 89 9.22 -1.49 2.95
CA ARG A 89 8.78 -2.69 2.24
C ARG A 89 7.44 -3.23 2.71
N VAL A 90 6.95 -2.79 3.88
CA VAL A 90 5.71 -3.33 4.46
C VAL A 90 4.86 -2.21 5.04
N LEU A 91 3.65 -2.10 4.52
CA LEU A 91 2.65 -1.14 4.96
C LEU A 91 1.32 -1.87 5.13
N VAL A 92 0.66 -1.66 6.25
CA VAL A 92 -0.62 -2.31 6.56
C VAL A 92 -1.69 -1.26 6.77
N LEU A 93 -2.77 -1.36 6.02
CA LEU A 93 -3.93 -0.50 6.14
C LEU A 93 -5.10 -1.30 6.70
N LYS A 94 -5.71 -0.82 7.77
CA LYS A 94 -6.93 -1.42 8.31
C LYS A 94 -8.13 -0.55 7.95
N MET A 95 -9.15 -1.17 7.38
CA MET A 95 -10.39 -0.50 6.98
C MET A 95 -11.61 -1.16 7.60
N ASP A 96 -12.55 -0.35 8.03
CA ASP A 96 -13.87 -0.81 8.50
C ASP A 96 -14.86 -0.67 7.34
N LEU A 97 -15.30 -1.80 6.80
CA LEU A 97 -16.24 -1.82 5.67
C LEU A 97 -17.71 -1.94 6.12
N GLY A 98 -17.95 -1.81 7.44
CA GLY A 98 -19.29 -1.90 8.00
C GLY A 98 -19.60 -3.31 8.52
N ASP A 99 -19.60 -4.29 7.65
CA ASP A 99 -19.86 -5.69 7.99
C ASP A 99 -18.59 -6.48 8.34
N CYS A 100 -17.42 -5.94 8.06
CA CYS A 100 -16.16 -6.58 8.36
C CYS A 100 -15.02 -5.56 8.45
N LEU A 101 -13.92 -5.98 9.08
CA LEU A 101 -12.66 -5.25 9.06
C LEU A 101 -11.76 -5.92 8.03
N LEU A 102 -11.18 -5.09 7.16
CA LEU A 102 -10.27 -5.54 6.12
C LEU A 102 -8.87 -5.04 6.43
N ASN A 103 -7.90 -5.93 6.42
CA ASN A 103 -6.49 -5.59 6.55
C ASN A 103 -5.82 -5.74 5.18
N VAL A 104 -5.28 -4.65 4.66
CA VAL A 104 -4.60 -4.63 3.36
C VAL A 104 -3.10 -4.55 3.62
N PHE A 105 -2.39 -5.58 3.22
CA PHE A 105 -0.92 -5.65 3.32
C PHE A 105 -0.31 -5.31 1.97
N THR A 106 0.50 -4.26 1.94
CA THR A 106 1.34 -3.97 0.79
C THR A 106 2.75 -4.43 1.13
N VAL A 107 3.25 -5.38 0.38
CA VAL A 107 4.54 -6.00 0.66
C VAL A 107 5.41 -5.95 -0.60
N TYR A 108 6.61 -5.41 -0.47
CA TYR A 108 7.59 -5.37 -1.54
C TYR A 108 8.81 -6.20 -1.12
N ALA A 109 8.88 -7.43 -1.63
CA ALA A 109 9.94 -8.36 -1.25
C ALA A 109 11.30 -7.92 -1.81
N PRO A 110 12.41 -8.25 -1.11
CA PRO A 110 13.73 -8.04 -1.66
C PRO A 110 13.89 -8.76 -2.99
N HIS A 111 14.56 -8.13 -3.96
CA HIS A 111 14.78 -8.76 -5.26
C HIS A 111 15.72 -9.97 -5.15
N SER A 112 15.72 -10.81 -6.18
CA SER A 112 16.45 -12.08 -6.16
C SER A 112 17.98 -11.95 -5.97
N GLY A 113 18.55 -10.79 -6.27
CA GLY A 113 19.96 -10.53 -6.09
C GLY A 113 20.38 -10.20 -4.66
N LYS A 114 19.43 -10.02 -3.73
CA LYS A 114 19.74 -9.74 -2.33
C LYS A 114 20.21 -11.01 -1.60
N PRO A 115 21.03 -10.86 -0.52
CA PRO A 115 21.46 -12.02 0.28
C PRO A 115 20.30 -12.82 0.83
N ASP A 116 20.46 -14.14 0.92
CA ASP A 116 19.43 -15.05 1.43
C ASP A 116 19.02 -14.71 2.87
N GLU A 117 19.97 -14.29 3.71
CA GLU A 117 19.69 -13.89 5.09
C GLU A 117 18.72 -12.71 5.14
N GLU A 118 18.88 -11.74 4.24
CA GLU A 118 18.01 -10.59 4.16
C GLU A 118 16.59 -11.00 3.73
N LYS A 119 16.49 -11.92 2.78
CA LYS A 119 15.20 -12.46 2.32
C LYS A 119 14.49 -13.22 3.42
N GLU A 120 15.22 -14.07 4.15
CA GLU A 120 14.65 -14.85 5.25
C GLU A 120 14.15 -13.95 6.37
N SER A 121 14.95 -12.96 6.75
CA SER A 121 14.57 -11.98 7.78
C SER A 121 13.33 -11.22 7.37
N PHE A 122 13.24 -10.81 6.10
CA PHE A 122 12.06 -10.13 5.57
C PHE A 122 10.80 -10.98 5.71
N TRP A 123 10.86 -12.24 5.28
CA TRP A 123 9.71 -13.14 5.33
C TRP A 123 9.32 -13.49 6.76
N ASP A 124 10.29 -13.65 7.66
CA ASP A 124 10.02 -13.88 9.06
C ASP A 124 9.24 -12.72 9.67
N ASP A 125 9.64 -11.49 9.36
CA ASP A 125 8.95 -10.29 9.82
C ASP A 125 7.52 -10.24 9.29
N VAL A 126 7.31 -10.53 7.99
CA VAL A 126 6.00 -10.54 7.37
C VAL A 126 5.09 -11.59 8.01
N PHE A 127 5.59 -12.81 8.19
CA PHE A 127 4.80 -13.87 8.81
C PHE A 127 4.46 -13.55 10.27
N HIS A 128 5.38 -12.94 11.00
CA HIS A 128 5.10 -12.48 12.36
C HIS A 128 3.96 -11.47 12.38
N LEU A 129 3.99 -10.47 11.50
CA LEU A 129 2.94 -9.45 11.40
C LEU A 129 1.58 -10.07 11.10
N VAL A 130 1.53 -11.00 10.15
CA VAL A 130 0.27 -11.68 9.79
C VAL A 130 -0.26 -12.46 10.98
N SER A 131 0.60 -13.14 11.74
CA SER A 131 0.18 -13.95 12.88
C SER A 131 -0.36 -13.12 14.04
N CYS A 132 -0.01 -11.85 14.13
CA CYS A 132 -0.48 -10.93 15.17
C CYS A 132 -1.86 -10.36 14.88
N ILE A 133 -2.43 -10.59 13.69
CA ILE A 133 -3.73 -10.03 13.32
C ILE A 133 -4.84 -10.98 13.76
N PRO A 134 -5.85 -10.48 14.50
CA PRO A 134 -7.00 -11.29 14.88
C PRO A 134 -7.74 -11.84 13.66
N THR A 135 -8.53 -12.88 13.88
CA THR A 135 -9.28 -13.57 12.83
C THR A 135 -10.31 -12.65 12.17
N MET A 136 -9.87 -11.90 11.18
CA MET A 136 -10.71 -11.01 10.37
C MET A 136 -10.34 -11.21 8.91
N LYS A 137 -11.15 -10.64 8.01
CA LYS A 137 -10.78 -10.66 6.60
C LYS A 137 -9.51 -9.85 6.40
N TRP A 138 -8.57 -10.42 5.66
CA TRP A 138 -7.34 -9.73 5.30
C TRP A 138 -7.02 -10.00 3.84
N LEU A 139 -6.37 -9.03 3.22
CA LEU A 139 -5.95 -9.09 1.84
C LEU A 139 -4.46 -8.83 1.79
N PHE A 140 -3.74 -9.73 1.16
CA PHE A 140 -2.29 -9.68 1.09
C PHE A 140 -1.87 -9.42 -0.35
N LEU A 141 -1.25 -8.26 -0.59
CA LEU A 141 -0.78 -7.88 -1.91
C LEU A 141 0.73 -7.85 -1.91
N LEU A 142 1.30 -8.76 -2.66
CA LEU A 142 2.73 -9.00 -2.72
C LEU A 142 3.27 -8.65 -4.09
N GLU A 143 4.38 -7.92 -4.11
CA GLU A 143 5.13 -7.63 -5.33
C GLU A 143 6.60 -7.93 -5.09
N THR A 144 7.28 -8.48 -6.07
CA THR A 144 8.71 -8.81 -5.98
C THR A 144 9.56 -8.05 -6.97
#